data_1ce69e712f9c5e0fa5683773034a7aba
#
_entry.id   1ce69e712f9c5e0fa5683773034a7aba
#
_cell.length_a   1.000
_cell.length_b   1.000
_cell.length_c   1.000
_cell.angle_alpha   90.00
_cell.angle_beta   90.00
_cell.angle_gamma   90.00
#
_symmetry.space_group_name_H-M   'P 1'
#
loop_
_entity.id
_entity.type
_entity.pdbx_description
1 polymer ?
#
loop_
_entity_poly.entity_id
_entity_poly.type
_entity_poly.pdbx_seq_one_letter_code
_entity_poly.pdbx_strand_id
1 'polypeptide(L)'
;MDVKTTLRQQMQALHGTLEAAIGDCSPEVLAHKLPGSTINSIGAIYAHTIFGEDGLLNGLVRGGTPVYFAGGWAQKIGLEMPQGGLEPDWAPTLDLALFRQYAVAVY
;
A
#
# COMPACT_ATOMS: atom_id res chain seq x y z
N MET A 1 -14.97 24.95 7.44
CA MET A 1 -14.02 23.89 7.07
C MET A 1 -13.81 23.96 5.57
N ASP A 2 -12.58 24.05 5.12
CA ASP A 2 -12.30 24.11 3.70
C ASP A 2 -12.20 22.72 3.09
N VAL A 3 -12.16 22.67 1.75
CA VAL A 3 -12.09 21.42 1.00
C VAL A 3 -10.83 20.62 1.37
N LYS A 4 -9.71 21.30 1.53
CA LYS A 4 -8.45 20.68 1.86
C LYS A 4 -8.49 19.97 3.21
N THR A 5 -9.06 20.60 4.23
CA THR A 5 -9.22 20.00 5.55
C THR A 5 -10.16 18.82 5.51
N THR A 6 -11.28 18.94 4.78
CA THR A 6 -12.26 17.85 4.61
C THR A 6 -11.62 16.63 3.96
N LEU A 7 -10.88 16.84 2.86
CA LEU A 7 -10.20 15.73 2.17
C LEU A 7 -9.16 15.06 3.07
N ARG A 8 -8.40 15.85 3.83
CA ARG A 8 -7.41 15.30 4.76
C ARG A 8 -8.07 14.40 5.80
N GLN A 9 -9.19 14.84 6.37
CA GLN A 9 -9.92 14.05 7.36
C GLN A 9 -10.48 12.77 6.76
N GLN A 10 -10.99 12.82 5.54
CA GLN A 10 -11.49 11.63 4.85
C GLN A 10 -10.36 10.64 4.56
N MET A 11 -9.21 11.11 4.12
CA MET A 11 -8.05 10.25 3.88
C MET A 11 -7.58 9.59 5.18
N GLN A 12 -7.52 10.34 6.27
CA GLN A 12 -7.13 9.78 7.58
C GLN A 12 -8.10 8.70 8.03
N ALA A 13 -9.39 8.89 7.82
CA ALA A 13 -10.39 7.89 8.17
C ALA A 13 -10.24 6.62 7.33
N LEU A 14 -10.00 6.76 6.03
CA LEU A 14 -9.78 5.63 5.12
C LEU A 14 -8.51 4.87 5.49
N HIS A 15 -7.42 5.58 5.76
CA HIS A 15 -6.17 4.94 6.18
C HIS A 15 -6.35 4.17 7.49
N GLY A 16 -7.05 4.76 8.45
CA GLY A 16 -7.33 4.10 9.72
C GLY A 16 -8.15 2.83 9.56
N THR A 17 -9.17 2.85 8.70
CA THR A 17 -9.98 1.68 8.42
C THR A 17 -9.17 0.58 7.74
N LEU A 18 -8.35 0.94 6.76
CA LEU A 18 -7.48 0.00 6.06
C LEU A 18 -6.49 -0.66 7.03
N GLU A 19 -5.81 0.14 7.84
CA GLU A 19 -4.81 -0.36 8.78
C GLU A 19 -5.42 -1.25 9.85
N ALA A 20 -6.63 -0.94 10.33
CA ALA A 20 -7.34 -1.77 11.29
C ALA A 20 -7.66 -3.14 10.70
N ALA A 21 -8.14 -3.17 9.45
CA ALA A 21 -8.45 -4.42 8.77
C ALA A 21 -7.20 -5.29 8.55
N ILE A 22 -6.11 -4.67 8.11
CA ILE A 22 -4.84 -5.38 7.84
C ILE A 22 -4.20 -5.86 9.13
N GLY A 23 -4.33 -5.11 10.21
CA GLY A 23 -3.73 -5.46 11.50
C GLY A 23 -4.25 -6.76 12.09
N ASP A 24 -5.45 -7.19 11.71
CA ASP A 24 -6.05 -8.44 12.18
C ASP A 24 -5.66 -9.66 11.32
N CYS A 25 -4.92 -9.45 10.23
CA CYS A 25 -4.56 -10.54 9.32
C CYS A 25 -3.25 -11.20 9.74
N SER A 26 -3.23 -12.54 9.73
CA SER A 26 -1.98 -13.31 9.87
C SER A 26 -1.21 -13.30 8.55
N PRO A 27 0.11 -13.61 8.56
CA PRO A 27 0.88 -13.71 7.32
C PRO A 27 0.28 -14.72 6.33
N GLU A 28 -0.27 -15.83 6.82
CA GLU A 28 -0.90 -16.83 5.97
C GLU A 28 -2.15 -16.29 5.29
N VAL A 29 -2.98 -15.54 6.01
CA VAL A 29 -4.18 -14.92 5.44
C VAL A 29 -3.81 -13.87 4.41
N LEU A 30 -2.79 -13.07 4.66
CA LEU A 30 -2.32 -12.04 3.72
C LEU A 30 -1.83 -12.65 2.40
N ALA A 31 -1.17 -13.81 2.47
CA ALA A 31 -0.60 -14.46 1.30
C ALA A 31 -1.59 -15.40 0.58
N HIS A 32 -2.73 -15.69 1.19
CA HIS A 32 -3.67 -16.68 0.67
C HIS A 32 -4.33 -16.20 -0.61
N LYS A 33 -4.30 -17.07 -1.63
CA LYS A 33 -5.03 -16.85 -2.87
C LYS A 33 -5.80 -18.12 -3.19
N LEU A 34 -7.10 -17.97 -3.45
CA LEU A 34 -7.93 -19.13 -3.80
C LEU A 34 -7.48 -19.75 -5.13
N PRO A 35 -7.31 -21.08 -5.22
CA PRO A 35 -6.94 -21.74 -6.48
C PRO A 35 -7.95 -21.42 -7.58
N GLY A 36 -7.43 -21.04 -8.74
CA GLY A 36 -8.26 -20.70 -9.89
C GLY A 36 -8.95 -19.36 -9.81
N SER A 37 -8.74 -18.59 -8.74
CA SER A 37 -9.33 -17.25 -8.60
C SER A 37 -8.51 -16.21 -9.36
N THR A 38 -9.22 -15.22 -9.92
CA THR A 38 -8.58 -14.02 -10.49
C THR A 38 -8.36 -12.93 -9.44
N ILE A 39 -8.85 -13.13 -8.21
CA ILE A 39 -8.70 -12.19 -7.12
C ILE A 39 -7.33 -12.35 -6.48
N ASN A 40 -6.58 -11.26 -6.37
CA ASN A 40 -5.27 -11.26 -5.73
C ASN A 40 -5.39 -11.47 -4.22
N SER A 41 -4.27 -11.86 -3.59
CA SER A 41 -4.21 -11.99 -2.13
C SER A 41 -4.44 -10.63 -1.45
N ILE A 42 -4.85 -10.65 -0.19
CA ILE A 42 -5.05 -9.44 0.61
C ILE A 42 -3.74 -8.64 0.67
N GLY A 43 -2.61 -9.33 0.87
CA GLY A 43 -1.30 -8.68 0.90
C GLY A 43 -0.95 -7.98 -0.40
N ALA A 44 -1.26 -8.60 -1.55
CA ALA A 44 -1.03 -7.99 -2.86
C ALA A 44 -1.89 -6.74 -3.05
N ILE A 45 -3.16 -6.81 -2.67
CA ILE A 45 -4.08 -5.67 -2.78
C ILE A 45 -3.64 -4.54 -1.86
N TYR A 46 -3.27 -4.84 -0.64
CA TYR A 46 -2.77 -3.83 0.31
C TYR A 46 -1.51 -3.15 -0.22
N ALA A 47 -0.53 -3.93 -0.64
CA ALA A 47 0.72 -3.38 -1.17
C ALA A 47 0.48 -2.54 -2.42
N HIS A 48 -0.36 -3.02 -3.34
CA HIS A 48 -0.72 -2.26 -4.54
C HIS A 48 -1.39 -0.93 -4.18
N THR A 49 -2.28 -0.93 -3.19
CA THR A 49 -2.98 0.28 -2.75
C THR A 49 -1.99 1.31 -2.21
N ILE A 50 -1.06 0.90 -1.36
CA ILE A 50 -0.08 1.82 -0.76
C ILE A 50 0.91 2.32 -1.82
N PHE A 51 1.44 1.43 -2.67
CA PHE A 51 2.32 1.82 -3.75
C PHE A 51 1.62 2.77 -4.73
N GLY A 52 0.34 2.52 -5.03
CA GLY A 52 -0.45 3.36 -5.90
C GLY A 52 -0.66 4.75 -5.31
N GLU A 53 -0.99 4.84 -4.03
CA GLU A 53 -1.13 6.13 -3.36
C GLU A 53 0.19 6.91 -3.38
N ASP A 54 1.30 6.24 -3.06
CA ASP A 54 2.60 6.88 -3.06
C ASP A 54 2.99 7.39 -4.46
N GLY A 55 2.88 6.52 -5.47
CA GLY A 55 3.23 6.88 -6.84
C GLY A 55 2.33 7.95 -7.42
N LEU A 56 1.03 7.85 -7.19
CA LEU A 56 0.06 8.79 -7.72
C LEU A 56 0.12 10.14 -7.00
N LEU A 57 0.00 10.15 -5.68
CA LEU A 57 -0.10 11.40 -4.93
C LEU A 57 1.25 12.08 -4.76
N ASN A 58 2.28 11.37 -4.33
CA ASN A 58 3.59 11.97 -4.10
C ASN A 58 4.38 12.16 -5.39
N GLY A 59 4.26 11.23 -6.34
CA GLY A 59 4.95 11.31 -7.60
C GLY A 59 4.24 12.19 -8.61
N LEU A 60 3.05 11.80 -9.05
CA LEU A 60 2.35 12.47 -10.16
C LEU A 60 1.67 13.77 -9.72
N VAL A 61 0.84 13.73 -8.69
CA VAL A 61 0.02 14.88 -8.29
C VAL A 61 0.88 15.99 -7.68
N ARG A 62 1.75 15.64 -6.74
CA ARG A 62 2.64 16.62 -6.09
C ARG A 62 3.85 16.99 -6.96
N GLY A 63 4.15 16.20 -7.98
CA GLY A 63 5.34 16.40 -8.81
C GLY A 63 6.64 16.14 -8.08
N GLY A 64 6.60 15.39 -6.98
CA GLY A 64 7.76 15.07 -6.17
C GLY A 64 8.26 13.65 -6.40
N THR A 65 9.07 13.17 -5.47
CA THR A 65 9.56 11.79 -5.49
C THR A 65 8.72 10.95 -4.54
N PRO A 66 8.20 9.79 -4.97
CA PRO A 66 7.50 8.89 -4.06
C PRO A 66 8.36 8.54 -2.85
N VAL A 67 7.70 8.38 -1.70
CA VAL A 67 8.36 8.05 -0.43
C VAL A 67 9.18 6.77 -0.55
N TYR A 68 8.71 5.80 -1.36
CA TYR A 68 9.41 4.55 -1.63
C TYR A 68 10.87 4.79 -2.07
N PHE A 69 11.09 5.77 -2.93
CA PHE A 69 12.44 6.10 -3.41
C PHE A 69 13.15 7.06 -2.45
N ALA A 70 12.47 8.11 -2.02
CA ALA A 70 13.09 9.16 -1.19
C ALA A 70 13.51 8.64 0.19
N GLY A 71 12.75 7.70 0.75
CA GLY A 71 13.02 7.14 2.08
C GLY A 71 13.89 5.89 2.09
N GLY A 72 14.36 5.41 0.94
CA GLY A 72 15.15 4.19 0.86
C GLY A 72 14.37 2.91 1.16
N TRP A 73 13.07 2.95 0.97
CA TRP A 73 12.20 1.82 1.30
C TRP A 73 12.39 0.61 0.40
N ALA A 74 12.90 0.82 -0.83
CA ALA A 74 13.23 -0.28 -1.73
C ALA A 74 14.15 -1.30 -1.08
N GLN A 75 15.18 -0.81 -0.39
CA GLN A 75 16.12 -1.69 0.31
C GLN A 75 15.57 -2.23 1.61
N LYS A 76 14.80 -1.42 2.33
CA LYS A 76 14.23 -1.80 3.63
C LYS A 76 13.19 -2.91 3.53
N ILE A 77 12.25 -2.80 2.59
CA ILE A 77 11.17 -3.79 2.45
C ILE A 77 11.49 -4.90 1.45
N GLY A 78 12.51 -4.72 0.62
CA GLY A 78 12.94 -5.75 -0.35
C GLY A 78 11.89 -6.10 -1.39
N LEU A 79 10.92 -5.23 -1.62
CA LEU A 79 9.83 -5.44 -2.55
C LEU A 79 9.83 -4.35 -3.61
N GLU A 80 9.81 -4.76 -4.88
CA GLU A 80 9.84 -3.81 -5.99
C GLU A 80 8.48 -3.17 -6.20
N MET A 81 8.47 -1.85 -6.42
CA MET A 81 7.24 -1.12 -6.69
C MET A 81 6.72 -1.49 -8.10
N PRO A 82 5.46 -1.97 -8.23
CA PRO A 82 4.91 -2.28 -9.54
C PRO A 82 4.82 -1.05 -10.44
N GLN A 83 5.03 -1.25 -11.74
CA GLN A 83 5.00 -0.17 -12.72
C GLN A 83 3.66 -0.02 -13.44
N GLY A 84 2.65 -0.74 -13.06
CA GLY A 84 1.36 -0.69 -13.73
C GLY A 84 0.23 -1.04 -12.80
N GLY A 85 -0.83 -1.56 -13.36
CA GLY A 85 -1.97 -2.04 -12.59
C GLY A 85 -1.64 -3.30 -11.79
N LEU A 86 -2.62 -3.76 -11.04
CA LEU A 86 -2.48 -4.97 -10.23
C LEU A 86 -2.45 -6.20 -11.14
N GLU A 87 -1.29 -6.85 -11.23
CA GLU A 87 -1.13 -8.04 -12.02
C GLU A 87 -1.80 -9.24 -11.33
N PRO A 88 -2.54 -10.09 -12.08
CA PRO A 88 -3.26 -11.21 -11.48
C PRO A 88 -2.37 -12.21 -10.74
N ASP A 89 -1.13 -12.38 -11.18
CA ASP A 89 -0.20 -13.33 -10.59
C ASP A 89 0.76 -12.72 -9.58
N TRP A 90 0.62 -11.42 -9.31
CA TRP A 90 1.50 -10.75 -8.35
C TRP A 90 1.12 -11.16 -6.94
N ALA A 91 2.01 -11.88 -6.29
CA ALA A 91 1.79 -12.41 -4.96
C ALA A 91 3.02 -12.14 -4.08
N PRO A 92 3.20 -10.89 -3.64
CA PRO A 92 4.38 -10.53 -2.84
C PRO A 92 4.31 -11.18 -1.47
N THR A 93 5.48 -11.53 -0.94
CA THR A 93 5.62 -11.91 0.46
C THR A 93 5.92 -10.65 1.25
N LEU A 94 5.00 -10.26 2.15
CA LEU A 94 5.15 -9.04 2.91
C LEU A 94 5.66 -9.32 4.32
N ASP A 95 6.68 -8.58 4.74
CA ASP A 95 6.92 -8.35 6.15
C ASP A 95 5.95 -7.25 6.56
N LEU A 96 4.83 -7.63 7.15
CA LEU A 96 3.74 -6.71 7.42
C LEU A 96 4.16 -5.56 8.34
N ALA A 97 4.93 -5.85 9.38
CA ALA A 97 5.37 -4.83 10.33
C ALA A 97 6.22 -3.76 9.62
N LEU A 98 7.14 -4.19 8.77
CA LEU A 98 8.01 -3.29 8.02
C LEU A 98 7.25 -2.54 6.93
N PHE A 99 6.37 -3.23 6.21
CA PHE A 99 5.56 -2.59 5.16
C PHE A 99 4.62 -1.54 5.75
N ARG A 100 4.06 -1.78 6.94
CA ARG A 100 3.21 -0.80 7.61
C ARG A 100 3.97 0.46 8.01
N GLN A 101 5.25 0.35 8.33
CA GLN A 101 6.10 1.54 8.55
C GLN A 101 6.18 2.38 7.28
N TYR A 102 6.34 1.74 6.13
CA TYR A 102 6.31 2.43 4.85
C TYR A 102 4.95 3.07 4.59
N ALA A 103 3.86 2.33 4.81
CA ALA A 103 2.50 2.85 4.61
C ALA A 103 2.24 4.12 5.45
N VAL A 104 2.66 4.11 6.71
CA VAL A 104 2.52 5.29 7.58
C VAL A 104 3.31 6.48 7.03
N ALA A 105 4.49 6.24 6.46
CA ALA A 105 5.28 7.29 5.84
C ALA A 105 4.60 7.87 4.59
N VAL A 106 3.83 7.04 3.86
CA VAL A 106 3.07 7.49 2.68
C VAL A 106 1.88 8.36 3.08
N TYR A 107 1.19 8.02 4.16
CA TYR A 107 -0.02 8.72 4.64
C TYR A 107 0.21 10.20 5.04
#